data_c6e87a66f27ac3382e1bdbb643649e0c
#
_entry.id   c6e87a66f27ac3382e1bdbb643649e0c
#
_cell.length_a   1.000
_cell.length_b   1.000
_cell.length_c   1.000
_cell.angle_alpha   90.00
_cell.angle_beta   90.00
_cell.angle_gamma   90.00
#
_symmetry.space_group_name_H-M   'P 1'
#
loop_
_entity.id
_entity.type
_entity.pdbx_description
1 polymer ?
#
loop_
_entity_poly.entity_id
_entity_poly.type
_entity_poly.pdbx_seq_one_letter_code
_entity_poly.pdbx_strand_id
1 'polypeptide(L)'
;QGSSTSYTDTFETMLARNIELYNFGRDYIHTKVSELESDYQGNHIKDGNASGELDAWFLHLAEGIDESSRAEFDILVQNDLLVGELVVIHGTGLTQVEFDALGNVGGSLAWSPTSNLILYGETTDIATAKAEGVNIMIGPDWAPSGSKSSMHELKTADWWDENVLGNIFTDYELVQTITTNIVDAIGWAEHTGRIQPGLAADLVVLDTFNADPYRNVVEAIDPDVRLVVVGGLAVFGDVDIMEAMDDEIQIIQGEGFRKATDITYDGVPEATLTVDELMTFLENCNQGAQV
;
A
#
# COMPACT_ATOMS: atom_id res chain seq x y z
N GLN A 1 -4.36 4.01 2.34
CA GLN A 1 -5.69 4.58 2.15
C GLN A 1 -6.27 4.88 3.51
N GLY A 2 -6.34 6.16 3.85
CA GLY A 2 -6.92 6.59 5.10
C GLY A 2 -8.37 6.14 5.20
N SER A 3 -8.65 5.38 6.24
CA SER A 3 -9.97 4.90 6.51
C SER A 3 -10.90 6.05 6.85
N SER A 4 -11.86 6.32 6.01
CA SER A 4 -13.14 6.74 6.56
C SER A 4 -14.12 5.61 6.27
N THR A 5 -14.76 5.10 7.30
CA THR A 5 -15.81 4.09 7.21
C THR A 5 -16.93 4.44 6.21
N SER A 6 -17.00 5.68 5.77
CA SER A 6 -17.95 6.14 4.77
C SER A 6 -17.53 5.85 3.32
N TYR A 7 -16.29 5.45 3.05
CA TYR A 7 -15.86 5.05 1.71
C TYR A 7 -15.90 3.53 1.49
N THR A 8 -15.85 2.74 2.55
CA THR A 8 -15.84 1.29 2.48
C THR A 8 -17.13 0.73 1.92
N ASP A 9 -18.27 1.28 2.30
CA ASP A 9 -19.58 0.77 1.89
C ASP A 9 -19.89 0.93 0.38
N THR A 10 -19.11 1.77 -0.33
CA THR A 10 -19.39 2.10 -1.74
C THR A 10 -18.35 1.51 -2.70
N PHE A 11 -17.18 1.07 -2.21
CA PHE A 11 -16.06 0.61 -3.04
C PHE A 11 -15.52 -0.75 -2.61
N GLU A 12 -16.35 -1.57 -2.01
CA GLU A 12 -16.03 -2.96 -1.70
C GLU A 12 -15.98 -3.80 -2.98
N THR A 13 -15.05 -3.46 -3.84
CA THR A 13 -14.74 -4.27 -5.01
C THR A 13 -13.53 -5.13 -4.68
N MET A 14 -13.52 -6.35 -5.18
CA MET A 14 -12.35 -7.24 -5.09
C MET A 14 -11.16 -6.79 -5.95
N LEU A 15 -11.17 -5.54 -6.44
CA LEU A 15 -10.06 -4.95 -7.21
C LEU A 15 -8.78 -4.81 -6.41
N ALA A 16 -8.88 -4.71 -5.09
CA ALA A 16 -7.74 -4.66 -4.18
C ALA A 16 -8.13 -5.25 -2.82
N ARG A 17 -7.17 -5.87 -2.16
CA ARG A 17 -7.35 -6.28 -0.78
C ARG A 17 -7.44 -5.06 0.11
N ASN A 18 -8.49 -5.00 0.90
CA ASN A 18 -8.71 -3.95 1.89
C ASN A 18 -8.47 -4.53 3.28
N ILE A 19 -7.50 -3.98 4.00
CA ILE A 19 -7.11 -4.44 5.34
C ILE A 19 -8.24 -4.34 6.37
N GLU A 20 -9.25 -3.51 6.12
CA GLU A 20 -10.40 -3.37 7.02
C GLU A 20 -11.51 -4.39 6.76
N LEU A 21 -11.61 -4.94 5.54
CA LEU A 21 -12.74 -5.79 5.12
C LEU A 21 -12.31 -7.21 4.74
N TYR A 22 -11.19 -7.34 4.02
CA TYR A 22 -10.70 -8.63 3.50
C TYR A 22 -9.34 -8.98 4.12
N ASN A 23 -9.29 -8.95 5.44
CA ASN A 23 -8.07 -9.03 6.25
C ASN A 23 -7.69 -10.46 6.68
N PHE A 24 -8.27 -11.48 6.05
CA PHE A 24 -8.02 -12.88 6.39
C PHE A 24 -8.32 -13.27 7.86
N GLY A 25 -9.26 -12.55 8.49
CA GLY A 25 -9.60 -12.73 9.91
C GLY A 25 -8.62 -12.02 10.87
N ARG A 26 -7.82 -11.09 10.35
CA ARG A 26 -6.95 -10.22 11.15
C ARG A 26 -7.73 -8.97 11.56
N ASP A 27 -8.43 -9.05 12.68
CA ASP A 27 -9.40 -8.02 13.10
C ASP A 27 -8.75 -6.85 13.87
N TYR A 28 -7.44 -6.94 14.16
CA TYR A 28 -6.72 -5.97 14.98
C TYR A 28 -5.67 -5.16 14.19
N ILE A 29 -6.05 -4.69 13.01
CA ILE A 29 -5.27 -3.73 12.22
C ILE A 29 -5.85 -2.33 12.44
N HIS A 30 -5.11 -1.47 13.13
CA HIS A 30 -5.51 -0.10 13.40
C HIS A 30 -4.95 0.87 12.38
N THR A 31 -5.79 1.74 11.83
CA THR A 31 -5.42 2.70 10.78
C THR A 31 -5.89 4.12 11.08
N LYS A 32 -6.54 4.34 12.23
CA LYS A 32 -7.20 5.62 12.57
C LYS A 32 -6.43 6.39 13.62
N VAL A 33 -6.17 7.66 13.36
CA VAL A 33 -5.56 8.57 14.33
C VAL A 33 -6.42 8.70 15.60
N SER A 34 -7.75 8.65 15.46
CA SER A 34 -8.67 8.66 16.61
C SER A 34 -8.49 7.47 17.55
N GLU A 35 -7.94 6.37 17.07
CA GLU A 35 -7.63 5.20 17.89
C GLU A 35 -6.39 5.47 18.75
N LEU A 36 -5.41 6.21 18.23
CA LEU A 36 -4.27 6.64 19.01
C LEU A 36 -4.68 7.49 20.23
N GLU A 37 -5.62 8.43 20.05
CA GLU A 37 -6.14 9.22 21.17
C GLU A 37 -6.84 8.33 22.19
N SER A 38 -7.60 7.33 21.76
CA SER A 38 -8.25 6.39 22.65
C SER A 38 -7.24 5.45 23.33
N ASP A 39 -6.11 5.15 22.68
CA ASP A 39 -5.04 4.35 23.25
C ASP A 39 -4.25 5.07 24.33
N TYR A 40 -4.13 6.38 24.28
CA TYR A 40 -3.64 7.15 25.42
C TYR A 40 -4.53 6.96 26.66
N GLN A 41 -5.82 6.69 26.48
CA GLN A 41 -6.81 6.51 27.54
C GLN A 41 -7.15 5.03 27.79
N GLY A 42 -7.26 4.21 26.75
CA GLY A 42 -7.77 2.85 26.78
C GLY A 42 -6.74 1.74 26.58
N ASN A 43 -5.53 2.09 26.13
CA ASN A 43 -4.40 1.17 25.91
C ASN A 43 -4.66 0.04 24.91
N HIS A 44 -5.47 0.27 23.86
CA HIS A 44 -5.74 -0.77 22.85
C HIS A 44 -4.47 -1.29 22.18
N ILE A 45 -3.53 -0.41 21.81
CA ILE A 45 -2.25 -0.81 21.21
C ILE A 45 -1.40 -1.59 22.22
N LYS A 46 -1.28 -1.11 23.45
CA LYS A 46 -0.50 -1.78 24.49
C LYS A 46 -1.08 -3.14 24.88
N ASP A 47 -2.40 -3.17 25.09
CA ASP A 47 -3.11 -4.40 25.47
C ASP A 47 -3.10 -5.40 24.33
N GLY A 48 -3.30 -4.97 23.08
CA GLY A 48 -3.22 -5.80 21.89
C GLY A 48 -1.82 -6.37 21.65
N ASN A 49 -0.77 -5.55 21.82
CA ASN A 49 0.62 -6.02 21.76
C ASN A 49 0.91 -7.01 22.88
N ALA A 50 0.52 -6.70 24.13
CA ALA A 50 0.76 -7.59 25.28
C ALA A 50 0.01 -8.92 25.19
N SER A 51 -1.17 -8.95 24.58
CA SER A 51 -1.95 -10.18 24.35
C SER A 51 -1.53 -10.94 23.08
N GLY A 52 -0.79 -10.30 22.18
CA GLY A 52 -0.45 -10.82 20.86
C GLY A 52 -1.64 -10.80 19.88
N GLU A 53 -2.63 -9.96 20.15
CA GLU A 53 -3.81 -9.77 19.27
C GLU A 53 -3.63 -8.64 18.27
N LEU A 54 -2.70 -7.69 18.51
CA LEU A 54 -2.40 -6.61 17.58
C LEU A 54 -1.66 -7.17 16.35
N ASP A 55 -2.24 -7.04 15.18
CA ASP A 55 -1.63 -7.50 13.92
C ASP A 55 -0.77 -6.41 13.28
N ALA A 56 -1.27 -5.17 13.22
CA ALA A 56 -0.53 -4.02 12.73
C ALA A 56 -1.18 -2.70 13.18
N TRP A 57 -0.35 -1.64 13.21
CA TRP A 57 -0.79 -0.31 13.55
C TRP A 57 -0.13 0.73 12.64
N PHE A 58 -0.92 1.36 11.77
CA PHE A 58 -0.48 2.35 10.81
C PHE A 58 -0.62 3.77 11.38
N LEU A 59 0.46 4.53 11.39
CA LEU A 59 0.49 5.89 11.90
C LEU A 59 1.26 6.83 10.96
N HIS A 60 0.62 7.92 10.51
CA HIS A 60 1.32 9.05 9.92
C HIS A 60 2.16 9.70 11.02
N LEU A 61 3.48 9.68 10.86
CA LEU A 61 4.41 10.10 11.89
C LEU A 61 5.62 10.79 11.28
N ALA A 62 6.00 11.92 11.86
CA ALA A 62 7.15 12.70 11.43
C ALA A 62 7.14 12.97 9.91
N GLU A 63 5.98 13.32 9.36
CA GLU A 63 5.79 13.54 7.94
C GLU A 63 6.53 14.79 7.44
N GLY A 64 6.69 15.82 8.27
CA GLY A 64 7.52 17.00 7.99
C GLY A 64 9.02 16.72 8.14
N ILE A 65 9.84 17.72 7.75
CA ILE A 65 11.31 17.62 7.70
C ILE A 65 12.01 18.32 8.88
N ASP A 66 11.26 18.82 9.84
CA ASP A 66 11.79 19.61 10.96
C ASP A 66 11.78 18.83 12.28
N GLU A 67 12.41 19.47 13.31
CA GLU A 67 12.50 18.89 14.64
C GLU A 67 11.13 18.74 15.31
N SER A 68 10.16 19.58 14.99
CA SER A 68 8.82 19.49 15.57
C SER A 68 8.08 18.27 15.06
N SER A 69 8.24 17.94 13.78
CA SER A 69 7.70 16.71 13.19
C SER A 69 8.36 15.46 13.79
N ARG A 70 9.69 15.47 13.96
CA ARG A 70 10.42 14.38 14.59
C ARG A 70 10.00 14.14 16.04
N ALA A 71 9.71 15.22 16.79
CA ALA A 71 9.29 15.11 18.19
C ALA A 71 7.99 14.30 18.40
N GLU A 72 7.21 14.04 17.33
CA GLU A 72 6.08 13.12 17.38
C GLU A 72 6.50 11.70 17.77
N PHE A 73 7.69 11.26 17.38
CA PHE A 73 8.25 9.96 17.75
C PHE A 73 8.48 9.85 19.26
N ASP A 74 8.91 10.94 19.90
CA ASP A 74 9.11 10.99 21.36
C ASP A 74 7.80 10.71 22.11
N ILE A 75 6.66 11.11 21.54
CA ILE A 75 5.33 10.86 22.13
C ILE A 75 5.06 9.36 22.19
N LEU A 76 5.41 8.60 21.15
CA LEU A 76 5.26 7.14 21.15
C LEU A 76 6.10 6.49 22.24
N VAL A 77 7.38 6.89 22.33
CA VAL A 77 8.30 6.36 23.34
C VAL A 77 7.82 6.68 24.76
N GLN A 78 7.41 7.92 25.02
CA GLN A 78 6.92 8.38 26.34
C GLN A 78 5.65 7.67 26.78
N ASN A 79 4.85 7.18 25.84
CA ASN A 79 3.59 6.50 26.11
C ASN A 79 3.66 4.98 25.96
N ASP A 80 4.86 4.40 25.81
CA ASP A 80 5.08 2.95 25.59
C ASP A 80 4.30 2.41 24.37
N LEU A 81 4.23 3.20 23.30
CA LEU A 81 3.51 2.86 22.06
C LEU A 81 4.44 2.46 20.92
N LEU A 82 5.75 2.45 21.15
CA LEU A 82 6.73 1.95 20.18
C LEU A 82 6.77 0.41 20.27
N VAL A 83 6.02 -0.24 19.40
CA VAL A 83 5.84 -1.70 19.35
C VAL A 83 6.20 -2.26 17.97
N GLY A 84 6.41 -3.57 17.86
CA GLY A 84 6.85 -4.23 16.63
C GLY A 84 5.82 -4.17 15.49
N GLU A 85 4.54 -4.07 15.84
CA GLU A 85 3.42 -3.98 14.92
C GLU A 85 3.22 -2.57 14.34
N LEU A 86 4.04 -1.58 14.77
CA LEU A 86 3.98 -0.22 14.24
C LEU A 86 4.49 -0.16 12.80
N VAL A 87 3.66 0.42 11.95
CA VAL A 87 4.01 0.85 10.60
C VAL A 87 4.01 2.39 10.57
N VAL A 88 5.19 2.98 10.56
CA VAL A 88 5.34 4.42 10.37
C VAL A 88 5.05 4.78 8.92
N ILE A 89 4.11 5.67 8.66
CA ILE A 89 3.87 6.23 7.33
C ILE A 89 4.69 7.52 7.22
N HIS A 90 5.41 7.68 6.12
CA HIS A 90 6.36 8.76 5.80
C HIS A 90 7.66 8.70 6.60
N GLY A 91 7.66 9.09 7.87
CA GLY A 91 8.88 9.14 8.69
C GLY A 91 9.96 10.08 8.14
N THR A 92 9.59 11.12 7.38
CA THR A 92 10.50 12.00 6.63
C THR A 92 11.45 12.77 7.56
N GLY A 93 10.96 13.14 8.73
CA GLY A 93 11.76 13.87 9.74
C GLY A 93 12.62 12.99 10.66
N LEU A 94 12.50 11.65 10.55
CA LEU A 94 13.25 10.73 11.42
C LEU A 94 14.74 10.70 11.07
N THR A 95 15.53 10.38 12.08
CA THR A 95 17.00 10.24 11.98
C THR A 95 17.42 8.84 12.43
N GLN A 96 18.74 8.60 12.42
CA GLN A 96 19.30 7.32 12.85
C GLN A 96 18.79 6.87 14.23
N VAL A 97 18.59 7.80 15.16
CA VAL A 97 18.16 7.46 16.53
C VAL A 97 16.78 6.81 16.55
N GLU A 98 15.85 7.39 15.81
CA GLU A 98 14.49 6.90 15.74
C GLU A 98 14.40 5.62 14.88
N PHE A 99 15.19 5.52 13.79
CA PHE A 99 15.26 4.30 12.99
C PHE A 99 15.90 3.13 13.74
N ASP A 100 16.97 3.36 14.53
CA ASP A 100 17.52 2.33 15.42
C ASP A 100 16.47 1.83 16.42
N ALA A 101 15.71 2.74 17.03
CA ALA A 101 14.65 2.38 17.95
C ALA A 101 13.51 1.59 17.27
N LEU A 102 13.08 2.02 16.07
CA LEU A 102 12.06 1.35 15.29
C LEU A 102 12.50 -0.05 14.82
N GLY A 103 13.72 -0.16 14.31
CA GLY A 103 14.30 -1.44 13.89
C GLY A 103 14.47 -2.42 15.05
N ASN A 104 14.88 -1.93 16.23
CA ASN A 104 15.05 -2.75 17.43
C ASN A 104 13.74 -3.38 17.94
N VAL A 105 12.61 -2.73 17.74
CA VAL A 105 11.30 -3.33 18.08
C VAL A 105 10.73 -4.19 16.94
N GLY A 106 11.33 -4.17 15.75
CA GLY A 106 10.83 -4.88 14.57
C GLY A 106 9.74 -4.12 13.81
N GLY A 107 9.64 -2.81 14.01
CA GLY A 107 8.67 -1.96 13.31
C GLY A 107 8.96 -1.78 11.83
N SER A 108 8.00 -1.24 11.11
CA SER A 108 8.02 -1.07 9.66
C SER A 108 7.87 0.39 9.25
N LEU A 109 8.27 0.70 8.02
CA LEU A 109 8.17 2.02 7.41
C LEU A 109 7.47 1.93 6.05
N ALA A 110 6.37 2.66 5.88
CA ALA A 110 5.73 2.89 4.60
C ALA A 110 6.30 4.14 3.95
N TRP A 111 7.22 3.95 3.02
CA TRP A 111 7.89 5.00 2.28
C TRP A 111 7.06 5.47 1.09
N SER A 112 6.83 6.78 0.99
CA SER A 112 6.06 7.43 -0.09
C SER A 112 6.91 8.51 -0.77
N PRO A 113 7.94 8.12 -1.55
CA PRO A 113 8.92 9.07 -2.09
C PRO A 113 8.29 10.16 -2.95
N THR A 114 7.30 9.86 -3.79
CA THR A 114 6.66 10.85 -4.67
C THR A 114 5.97 11.94 -3.84
N SER A 115 5.16 11.55 -2.86
CA SER A 115 4.47 12.50 -2.00
C SER A 115 5.44 13.34 -1.19
N ASN A 116 6.43 12.70 -0.57
CA ASN A 116 7.43 13.42 0.23
C ASN A 116 8.18 14.46 -0.61
N LEU A 117 8.64 14.11 -1.82
CA LEU A 117 9.35 15.02 -2.71
C LEU A 117 8.47 16.18 -3.21
N ILE A 118 7.20 15.93 -3.50
CA ILE A 118 6.26 16.96 -3.94
C ILE A 118 5.95 17.94 -2.80
N LEU A 119 5.71 17.44 -1.60
CA LEU A 119 5.24 18.26 -0.47
C LEU A 119 6.40 18.97 0.26
N TYR A 120 7.53 18.30 0.39
CA TYR A 120 8.64 18.78 1.26
C TYR A 120 9.95 19.03 0.51
N GLY A 121 10.06 18.56 -0.74
CA GLY A 121 11.32 18.64 -1.51
C GLY A 121 12.40 17.67 -1.04
N GLU A 122 12.11 16.86 -0.02
CA GLU A 122 12.98 15.84 0.57
C GLU A 122 12.16 14.58 0.79
N THR A 123 12.83 13.44 0.99
CA THR A 123 12.17 12.18 1.36
C THR A 123 12.90 11.56 2.54
N THR A 124 12.28 10.54 3.12
CA THR A 124 12.78 9.74 4.24
C THR A 124 14.22 9.28 4.01
N ASP A 125 15.05 9.31 5.02
CA ASP A 125 16.43 8.74 4.98
C ASP A 125 16.37 7.21 4.97
N ILE A 126 16.04 6.69 3.77
CA ILE A 126 15.86 5.26 3.52
C ILE A 126 17.17 4.49 3.69
N ALA A 127 18.30 5.10 3.41
CA ALA A 127 19.59 4.45 3.58
C ALA A 127 19.82 4.11 5.05
N THR A 128 19.54 5.05 5.94
CA THR A 128 19.63 4.84 7.39
C THR A 128 18.56 3.87 7.87
N ALA A 129 17.30 4.00 7.46
CA ALA A 129 16.25 3.07 7.84
C ALA A 129 16.58 1.61 7.46
N LYS A 130 17.10 1.39 6.24
CA LYS A 130 17.58 0.08 5.78
C LYS A 130 18.75 -0.43 6.62
N ALA A 131 19.71 0.42 6.93
CA ALA A 131 20.89 0.04 7.71
C ALA A 131 20.54 -0.37 9.15
N GLU A 132 19.54 0.26 9.75
CA GLU A 132 19.02 -0.06 11.09
C GLU A 132 18.01 -1.23 11.08
N GLY A 133 17.81 -1.88 9.94
CA GLY A 133 17.00 -3.10 9.82
C GLY A 133 15.48 -2.89 9.86
N VAL A 134 15.03 -1.65 9.62
CA VAL A 134 13.59 -1.36 9.50
C VAL A 134 13.03 -2.06 8.26
N ASN A 135 11.89 -2.72 8.40
CA ASN A 135 11.17 -3.32 7.28
C ASN A 135 10.54 -2.21 6.42
N ILE A 136 11.06 -2.03 5.20
CA ILE A 136 10.64 -0.97 4.29
C ILE A 136 9.60 -1.49 3.31
N MET A 137 8.45 -0.82 3.26
CA MET A 137 7.43 -1.01 2.23
C MET A 137 7.18 0.30 1.49
N ILE A 138 6.65 0.22 0.27
CA ILE A 138 6.30 1.38 -0.55
C ILE A 138 4.79 1.59 -0.52
N GLY A 139 4.37 2.83 -0.24
CA GLY A 139 2.99 3.29 -0.27
C GLY A 139 2.79 4.46 -1.23
N PRO A 140 1.85 4.41 -2.18
CA PRO A 140 1.65 5.47 -3.18
C PRO A 140 1.05 6.76 -2.60
N ASP A 141 0.58 6.73 -1.35
CA ASP A 141 -0.08 7.85 -0.69
C ASP A 141 -1.35 8.35 -1.41
N TRP A 142 -1.82 9.54 -1.10
CA TRP A 142 -3.01 10.14 -1.67
C TRP A 142 -2.76 10.64 -3.11
N ALA A 143 -3.59 10.21 -4.05
CA ALA A 143 -3.39 10.46 -5.49
C ALA A 143 -3.10 11.93 -5.90
N PRO A 144 -3.64 12.98 -5.25
CA PRO A 144 -3.28 14.36 -5.57
C PRO A 144 -1.85 14.77 -5.24
N SER A 145 -1.22 14.17 -4.24
CA SER A 145 0.17 14.45 -3.83
C SER A 145 1.12 13.27 -4.00
N GLY A 146 0.59 12.07 -4.16
CA GLY A 146 1.35 10.85 -4.36
C GLY A 146 1.27 10.32 -5.78
N SER A 147 1.47 9.02 -5.93
CA SER A 147 1.40 8.33 -7.20
C SER A 147 0.09 7.52 -7.35
N LYS A 148 -0.24 7.16 -8.58
CA LYS A 148 -1.50 6.45 -8.89
C LYS A 148 -1.50 4.98 -8.46
N SER A 149 -0.33 4.38 -8.25
CA SER A 149 -0.19 2.96 -7.93
C SER A 149 1.17 2.65 -7.32
N SER A 150 1.29 1.48 -6.66
CA SER A 150 2.58 0.99 -6.15
C SER A 150 3.62 0.76 -7.25
N MET A 151 3.22 0.38 -8.46
CA MET A 151 4.13 0.26 -9.61
C MET A 151 4.67 1.63 -10.05
N HIS A 152 3.88 2.68 -9.94
CA HIS A 152 4.33 4.04 -10.24
C HIS A 152 5.27 4.54 -9.13
N GLU A 153 4.91 4.33 -7.88
CA GLU A 153 5.72 4.72 -6.73
C GLU A 153 7.08 4.00 -6.73
N LEU A 154 7.11 2.72 -7.13
CA LEU A 154 8.33 1.94 -7.27
C LEU A 154 9.33 2.58 -8.25
N LYS A 155 8.87 3.22 -9.33
CA LYS A 155 9.74 3.95 -10.27
C LYS A 155 10.39 5.18 -9.64
N THR A 156 9.67 5.89 -8.81
CA THR A 156 10.25 7.02 -8.06
C THR A 156 11.28 6.51 -7.05
N ALA A 157 11.01 5.41 -6.37
CA ALA A 157 11.93 4.76 -5.45
C ALA A 157 13.20 4.26 -6.15
N ASP A 158 13.07 3.57 -7.28
CA ASP A 158 14.18 3.09 -8.11
C ASP A 158 15.04 4.26 -8.62
N TRP A 159 14.40 5.30 -9.16
CA TRP A 159 15.12 6.49 -9.62
C TRP A 159 15.89 7.17 -8.47
N TRP A 160 15.29 7.25 -7.29
CA TRP A 160 15.94 7.83 -6.10
C TRP A 160 17.12 6.97 -5.64
N ASP A 161 16.95 5.65 -5.65
CA ASP A 161 18.01 4.72 -5.31
C ASP A 161 19.22 4.83 -6.25
N GLU A 162 18.97 4.85 -7.57
CA GLU A 162 20.02 4.97 -8.56
C GLU A 162 20.75 6.31 -8.52
N ASN A 163 20.03 7.42 -8.38
CA ASN A 163 20.57 8.75 -8.60
C ASN A 163 21.00 9.47 -7.31
N VAL A 164 20.51 9.06 -6.15
CA VAL A 164 20.75 9.72 -4.86
C VAL A 164 21.40 8.78 -3.85
N LEU A 165 20.88 7.57 -3.69
CA LEU A 165 21.35 6.64 -2.65
C LEU A 165 22.55 5.80 -3.10
N GLY A 166 22.80 5.66 -4.42
CA GLY A 166 23.93 4.92 -4.95
C GLY A 166 23.68 3.40 -5.05
N ASN A 167 22.45 3.00 -5.37
CA ASN A 167 22.01 1.62 -5.56
C ASN A 167 22.17 0.76 -4.30
N ILE A 168 21.50 1.16 -3.22
CA ILE A 168 21.50 0.40 -1.96
C ILE A 168 20.50 -0.77 -2.00
N PHE A 169 19.54 -0.77 -2.95
CA PHE A 169 18.61 -1.86 -3.19
C PHE A 169 19.01 -2.69 -4.41
N THR A 170 18.79 -3.98 -4.35
CA THR A 170 18.69 -4.83 -5.54
C THR A 170 17.28 -4.75 -6.12
N ASP A 171 17.10 -5.07 -7.41
CA ASP A 171 15.75 -5.13 -8.04
C ASP A 171 14.81 -6.07 -7.29
N TYR A 172 15.34 -7.17 -6.76
CA TYR A 172 14.59 -8.11 -5.92
C TYR A 172 14.07 -7.44 -4.63
N GLU A 173 14.92 -6.71 -3.91
CA GLU A 173 14.52 -5.98 -2.70
C GLU A 173 13.49 -4.88 -3.01
N LEU A 174 13.64 -4.17 -4.13
CA LEU A 174 12.63 -3.20 -4.58
C LEU A 174 11.27 -3.86 -4.81
N VAL A 175 11.23 -5.02 -5.46
CA VAL A 175 9.96 -5.77 -5.63
C VAL A 175 9.41 -6.26 -4.28
N GLN A 176 10.27 -6.64 -3.34
CA GLN A 176 9.81 -7.01 -1.99
C GLN A 176 9.10 -5.86 -1.28
N THR A 177 9.48 -4.61 -1.50
CA THR A 177 8.82 -3.45 -0.86
C THR A 177 7.34 -3.29 -1.25
N ILE A 178 6.92 -3.84 -2.37
CA ILE A 178 5.52 -3.82 -2.85
C ILE A 178 4.83 -5.17 -2.74
N THR A 179 5.48 -6.18 -2.16
CA THR A 179 4.96 -7.54 -2.03
C THR A 179 5.18 -8.11 -0.63
N THR A 180 6.28 -8.82 -0.41
CA THR A 180 6.52 -9.58 0.82
C THR A 180 6.68 -8.73 2.06
N ASN A 181 7.33 -7.57 1.96
CA ASN A 181 7.54 -6.70 3.11
C ASN A 181 6.22 -6.16 3.67
N ILE A 182 5.23 -5.92 2.79
CA ILE A 182 3.89 -5.48 3.20
C ILE A 182 3.20 -6.57 4.03
N VAL A 183 3.15 -7.79 3.49
CA VAL A 183 2.44 -8.89 4.15
C VAL A 183 3.12 -9.34 5.44
N ASP A 184 4.44 -9.22 5.51
CA ASP A 184 5.21 -9.48 6.72
C ASP A 184 4.88 -8.44 7.82
N ALA A 185 4.71 -7.16 7.44
CA ALA A 185 4.36 -6.08 8.37
C ALA A 185 2.96 -6.17 8.95
N ILE A 186 2.00 -6.77 8.24
CA ILE A 186 0.58 -6.81 8.62
C ILE A 186 0.09 -8.21 8.99
N GLY A 187 0.99 -9.17 9.17
CA GLY A 187 0.65 -10.53 9.57
C GLY A 187 -0.04 -11.37 8.49
N TRP A 188 0.04 -11.00 7.19
CA TRP A 188 -0.61 -11.71 6.09
C TRP A 188 0.29 -12.70 5.35
N ALA A 189 1.50 -12.92 5.80
CA ALA A 189 2.50 -13.75 5.11
C ALA A 189 2.08 -15.21 4.88
N GLU A 190 1.17 -15.74 5.71
CA GLU A 190 0.61 -17.08 5.56
C GLU A 190 -0.61 -17.14 4.61
N HIS A 191 -1.03 -15.98 4.10
CA HIS A 191 -2.23 -15.86 3.26
C HIS A 191 -1.93 -15.39 1.83
N THR A 192 -1.00 -14.44 1.64
CA THR A 192 -0.70 -13.85 0.34
C THR A 192 0.73 -13.28 0.28
N GLY A 193 1.07 -12.52 -0.78
CA GLY A 193 2.34 -11.81 -0.97
C GLY A 193 3.46 -12.65 -1.57
N ARG A 194 3.23 -13.95 -1.78
CA ARG A 194 4.20 -14.89 -2.39
C ARG A 194 3.49 -15.85 -3.33
N ILE A 195 4.18 -16.31 -4.37
CA ILE A 195 3.68 -17.39 -5.23
C ILE A 195 4.06 -18.72 -4.58
N GLN A 196 3.13 -19.27 -3.81
CA GLN A 196 3.31 -20.51 -3.07
C GLN A 196 1.99 -21.29 -3.00
N PRO A 197 2.02 -22.65 -3.13
CA PRO A 197 0.81 -23.46 -2.96
C PRO A 197 0.17 -23.26 -1.57
N GLY A 198 -1.14 -23.02 -1.57
CA GLY A 198 -1.92 -22.79 -0.34
C GLY A 198 -2.16 -21.31 -0.02
N LEU A 199 -1.45 -20.39 -0.64
CA LEU A 199 -1.73 -18.96 -0.52
C LEU A 199 -2.82 -18.50 -1.49
N ALA A 200 -3.41 -17.35 -1.22
CA ALA A 200 -4.37 -16.71 -2.12
C ALA A 200 -3.71 -16.40 -3.47
N ALA A 201 -4.45 -16.62 -4.53
CA ALA A 201 -4.00 -16.30 -5.88
C ALA A 201 -4.23 -14.81 -6.18
N ASP A 202 -3.43 -13.96 -5.54
CA ASP A 202 -3.31 -12.53 -5.83
C ASP A 202 -2.10 -12.36 -6.73
N LEU A 203 -2.32 -12.21 -8.04
CA LEU A 203 -1.27 -12.31 -9.05
C LEU A 203 -1.34 -11.15 -10.04
N VAL A 204 -0.18 -10.69 -10.47
CA VAL A 204 -0.05 -9.78 -11.61
C VAL A 204 0.81 -10.46 -12.67
N VAL A 205 0.32 -10.49 -13.91
CA VAL A 205 1.06 -10.98 -15.09
C VAL A 205 1.47 -9.77 -15.90
N LEU A 206 2.75 -9.68 -16.21
CA LEU A 206 3.35 -8.59 -16.99
C LEU A 206 3.90 -9.09 -18.31
N ASP A 207 3.96 -8.23 -19.32
CA ASP A 207 4.75 -8.48 -20.50
C ASP A 207 6.24 -8.63 -20.13
N THR A 208 6.94 -9.50 -20.87
CA THR A 208 8.36 -9.73 -20.65
C THR A 208 9.17 -8.93 -21.67
N PHE A 209 9.86 -7.90 -21.20
CA PHE A 209 10.73 -7.05 -22.03
C PHE A 209 12.15 -6.94 -21.45
N ASN A 210 12.37 -7.40 -20.21
CA ASN A 210 13.69 -7.48 -19.57
C ASN A 210 14.03 -8.94 -19.24
N ALA A 211 15.31 -9.31 -19.35
CA ALA A 211 15.79 -10.66 -19.02
C ALA A 211 15.82 -10.92 -17.51
N ASP A 212 16.03 -9.88 -16.69
CA ASP A 212 15.89 -9.96 -15.25
C ASP A 212 14.42 -9.78 -14.89
N PRO A 213 13.78 -10.76 -14.23
CA PRO A 213 12.35 -10.68 -13.91
C PRO A 213 12.03 -9.58 -12.88
N TYR A 214 12.94 -9.26 -11.98
CA TYR A 214 12.69 -8.21 -10.97
C TYR A 214 12.85 -6.83 -11.60
N ARG A 215 13.88 -6.60 -12.41
CA ARG A 215 14.01 -5.36 -13.21
C ARG A 215 12.80 -5.18 -14.13
N ASN A 216 12.29 -6.27 -14.71
CA ASN A 216 11.07 -6.23 -15.53
C ASN A 216 9.87 -5.69 -14.75
N VAL A 217 9.70 -6.07 -13.46
CA VAL A 217 8.63 -5.51 -12.59
C VAL A 217 8.88 -4.04 -12.30
N VAL A 218 10.10 -3.66 -11.94
CA VAL A 218 10.48 -2.28 -11.62
C VAL A 218 10.23 -1.34 -12.81
N GLU A 219 10.52 -1.77 -14.03
CA GLU A 219 10.36 -0.97 -15.25
C GLU A 219 8.95 -1.02 -15.87
N ALA A 220 8.12 -2.01 -15.54
CA ALA A 220 6.79 -2.20 -16.12
C ALA A 220 5.88 -0.99 -15.92
N ILE A 221 5.11 -0.65 -16.94
CA ILE A 221 4.09 0.41 -16.93
C ILE A 221 2.69 -0.18 -17.11
N ASP A 222 1.65 0.62 -16.95
CA ASP A 222 0.27 0.12 -17.00
C ASP A 222 -0.08 -0.68 -18.27
N PRO A 223 0.36 -0.27 -19.48
CA PRO A 223 0.13 -1.09 -20.67
C PRO A 223 0.74 -2.50 -20.63
N ASP A 224 1.83 -2.68 -19.88
CA ASP A 224 2.53 -3.98 -19.76
C ASP A 224 1.80 -4.96 -18.83
N VAL A 225 0.78 -4.51 -18.08
CA VAL A 225 -0.05 -5.36 -17.23
C VAL A 225 -0.98 -6.19 -18.12
N ARG A 226 -0.74 -7.48 -18.19
CA ARG A 226 -1.52 -8.43 -19.00
C ARG A 226 -2.71 -9.01 -18.28
N LEU A 227 -2.57 -9.22 -16.96
CA LEU A 227 -3.64 -9.76 -16.14
C LEU A 227 -3.41 -9.40 -14.67
N VAL A 228 -4.48 -9.05 -13.97
CA VAL A 228 -4.55 -8.96 -12.51
C VAL A 228 -5.58 -9.96 -12.02
N VAL A 229 -5.18 -10.77 -11.05
CA VAL A 229 -6.02 -11.76 -10.37
C VAL A 229 -6.05 -11.43 -8.89
N VAL A 230 -7.21 -11.42 -8.29
CA VAL A 230 -7.41 -11.21 -6.85
C VAL A 230 -8.25 -12.37 -6.30
N GLY A 231 -7.71 -13.09 -5.35
CA GLY A 231 -8.38 -14.26 -4.77
C GLY A 231 -8.70 -15.38 -5.77
N GLY A 232 -7.98 -15.43 -6.90
CA GLY A 232 -8.22 -16.38 -7.98
C GLY A 232 -9.18 -15.89 -9.06
N LEU A 233 -9.76 -14.69 -8.93
CA LEU A 233 -10.66 -14.08 -9.92
C LEU A 233 -9.88 -13.08 -10.79
N ALA A 234 -10.06 -13.13 -12.09
CA ALA A 234 -9.51 -12.17 -13.03
C ALA A 234 -10.30 -10.86 -12.94
N VAL A 235 -9.64 -9.76 -12.58
CA VAL A 235 -10.31 -8.47 -12.35
C VAL A 235 -9.92 -7.40 -13.37
N PHE A 236 -8.78 -7.55 -14.04
CA PHE A 236 -8.30 -6.62 -15.05
C PHE A 236 -7.28 -7.31 -15.95
N GLY A 237 -7.27 -6.98 -17.24
CA GLY A 237 -6.24 -7.51 -18.15
C GLY A 237 -6.48 -7.24 -19.62
N ASP A 238 -5.70 -7.94 -20.45
CA ASP A 238 -5.90 -7.95 -21.88
C ASP A 238 -7.26 -8.55 -22.22
N VAL A 239 -7.94 -7.97 -23.21
CA VAL A 239 -9.32 -8.35 -23.55
C VAL A 239 -9.45 -9.83 -23.89
N ASP A 240 -8.51 -10.37 -24.66
CA ASP A 240 -8.53 -11.79 -25.07
C ASP A 240 -8.28 -12.75 -23.91
N ILE A 241 -7.53 -12.34 -22.90
CA ILE A 241 -7.30 -13.13 -21.69
C ILE A 241 -8.55 -13.08 -20.80
N MET A 242 -9.09 -11.88 -20.59
CA MET A 242 -10.28 -11.69 -19.77
C MET A 242 -11.51 -12.40 -20.36
N GLU A 243 -11.77 -12.28 -21.68
CA GLU A 243 -12.84 -13.01 -22.36
C GLU A 243 -12.75 -14.54 -22.22
N ALA A 244 -11.57 -15.07 -21.99
CA ALA A 244 -11.37 -16.51 -21.78
C ALA A 244 -11.58 -16.94 -20.32
N MET A 245 -11.62 -16.01 -19.38
CA MET A 245 -11.70 -16.26 -17.93
C MET A 245 -13.01 -15.82 -17.32
N ASP A 246 -13.71 -14.86 -17.93
CA ASP A 246 -14.90 -14.23 -17.39
C ASP A 246 -15.87 -13.85 -18.52
N ASP A 247 -17.17 -14.05 -18.30
CA ASP A 247 -18.25 -13.73 -19.25
C ASP A 247 -18.82 -12.30 -19.05
N GLU A 248 -18.52 -11.62 -17.93
CA GLU A 248 -19.14 -10.34 -17.53
C GLU A 248 -18.18 -9.16 -17.59
N ILE A 249 -17.22 -9.20 -18.52
CA ILE A 249 -16.21 -8.16 -18.65
C ILE A 249 -16.73 -6.85 -19.24
N GLN A 250 -16.11 -5.76 -18.84
CA GLN A 250 -16.30 -4.44 -19.43
C GLN A 250 -15.00 -3.97 -20.08
N ILE A 251 -15.10 -3.46 -21.31
CA ILE A 251 -13.93 -2.97 -22.04
C ILE A 251 -13.66 -1.52 -21.66
N ILE A 252 -12.48 -1.25 -21.14
CA ILE A 252 -11.95 0.09 -20.94
C ILE A 252 -10.94 0.42 -22.02
N GLN A 253 -11.07 1.62 -22.58
CA GLN A 253 -10.26 2.04 -23.70
C GLN A 253 -9.82 3.51 -23.53
N GLY A 254 -8.56 3.75 -23.78
CA GLY A 254 -7.95 5.08 -23.79
C GLY A 254 -6.96 5.22 -24.93
N GLU A 255 -6.26 6.36 -24.97
CA GLU A 255 -5.21 6.56 -25.95
C GLU A 255 -4.04 5.61 -25.70
N GLY A 256 -3.81 4.70 -26.63
CA GLY A 256 -2.70 3.75 -26.58
C GLY A 256 -2.95 2.47 -25.75
N PHE A 257 -4.15 2.28 -25.18
CA PHE A 257 -4.47 1.02 -24.49
C PHE A 257 -5.92 0.58 -24.71
N ARG A 258 -6.13 -0.74 -24.66
CA ARG A 258 -7.44 -1.38 -24.66
C ARG A 258 -7.36 -2.60 -23.74
N LYS A 259 -8.05 -2.53 -22.61
CA LYS A 259 -8.08 -3.57 -21.57
C LYS A 259 -9.53 -3.94 -21.25
N ALA A 260 -9.71 -5.03 -20.55
CA ALA A 260 -10.98 -5.40 -19.95
C ALA A 260 -10.88 -5.43 -18.44
N THR A 261 -11.98 -5.21 -17.77
CA THR A 261 -12.09 -5.31 -16.31
C THR A 261 -13.42 -5.90 -15.93
N ASP A 262 -13.46 -6.66 -14.85
CA ASP A 262 -14.64 -6.93 -14.08
C ASP A 262 -14.47 -6.33 -12.69
N ILE A 263 -15.33 -5.39 -12.34
CA ILE A 263 -15.41 -4.77 -11.02
C ILE A 263 -16.65 -5.20 -10.24
N THR A 264 -17.47 -6.05 -10.85
CA THR A 264 -18.62 -6.66 -10.18
C THR A 264 -18.18 -7.90 -9.41
N TYR A 265 -18.81 -8.15 -8.28
CA TYR A 265 -18.51 -9.34 -7.49
C TYR A 265 -19.82 -9.94 -6.93
N ASP A 266 -20.17 -11.09 -7.41
CA ASP A 266 -21.44 -11.79 -7.10
C ASP A 266 -21.66 -12.12 -5.60
N GLY A 267 -20.64 -12.05 -4.80
CA GLY A 267 -20.70 -12.34 -3.37
C GLY A 267 -20.95 -11.13 -2.48
N VAL A 268 -20.90 -9.92 -3.04
CA VAL A 268 -20.98 -8.65 -2.28
C VAL A 268 -22.09 -7.79 -2.86
N PRO A 269 -23.21 -7.62 -2.16
CA PRO A 269 -24.38 -6.89 -2.68
C PRO A 269 -24.09 -5.45 -3.13
N GLU A 270 -23.02 -4.86 -2.58
CA GLU A 270 -22.59 -3.49 -2.84
C GLU A 270 -21.65 -3.39 -4.06
N ALA A 271 -21.03 -4.49 -4.50
CA ALA A 271 -20.10 -4.56 -5.63
C ALA A 271 -20.81 -4.86 -6.96
N THR A 272 -21.92 -4.18 -7.23
CA THR A 272 -22.75 -4.39 -8.41
C THR A 272 -22.65 -3.27 -9.45
N LEU A 273 -21.88 -2.23 -9.16
CA LEU A 273 -21.70 -1.10 -10.08
C LEU A 273 -20.77 -1.49 -11.22
N THR A 274 -21.24 -1.30 -12.43
CA THR A 274 -20.42 -1.38 -13.63
C THR A 274 -19.49 -0.16 -13.74
N VAL A 275 -18.44 -0.25 -14.55
CA VAL A 275 -17.53 0.92 -14.80
C VAL A 275 -18.31 2.12 -15.33
N ASP A 276 -19.27 1.90 -16.23
CA ASP A 276 -20.08 2.98 -16.82
C ASP A 276 -20.97 3.66 -15.76
N GLU A 277 -21.54 2.86 -14.84
CA GLU A 277 -22.33 3.39 -13.73
C GLU A 277 -21.46 4.16 -12.74
N LEU A 278 -20.29 3.65 -12.43
CA LEU A 278 -19.31 4.32 -11.58
C LEU A 278 -18.84 5.65 -12.22
N MET A 279 -18.51 5.64 -13.51
CA MET A 279 -18.13 6.85 -14.23
C MET A 279 -19.26 7.89 -14.23
N THR A 280 -20.49 7.46 -14.47
CA THR A 280 -21.69 8.32 -14.41
C THR A 280 -21.87 8.92 -13.01
N PHE A 281 -21.67 8.11 -11.96
CA PHE A 281 -21.73 8.57 -10.58
C PHE A 281 -20.67 9.66 -10.30
N LEU A 282 -19.42 9.41 -10.69
CA LEU A 282 -18.31 10.36 -10.50
C LEU A 282 -18.51 11.66 -11.26
N GLU A 283 -19.03 11.61 -12.50
CA GLU A 283 -19.37 12.80 -13.29
C GLU A 283 -20.47 13.64 -12.62
N ASN A 284 -21.50 13.00 -12.08
CA ASN A 284 -22.56 13.67 -11.35
C ASN A 284 -22.07 14.31 -10.03
N CYS A 285 -21.18 13.65 -9.31
CA CYS A 285 -20.53 14.21 -8.12
C CYS A 285 -19.72 15.47 -8.47
N ASN A 286 -18.98 15.43 -9.57
CA ASN A 286 -18.16 16.56 -10.03
C ASN A 286 -19.00 17.78 -10.45
N GLN A 287 -20.18 17.55 -11.03
CA GLN A 287 -21.13 18.63 -11.38
C GLN A 287 -21.79 19.23 -10.12
N GLY A 288 -22.04 18.43 -9.09
CA GLY A 288 -22.58 18.90 -7.79
C GLY A 288 -21.59 19.70 -6.97
N ALA A 289 -20.28 19.54 -7.19
CA ALA A 289 -19.23 20.29 -6.50
C ALA A 289 -18.95 21.68 -7.11
N GLN A 290 -19.62 22.05 -8.21
CA GLN A 290 -19.46 23.35 -8.89
C GLN A 290 -20.54 24.38 -8.52
N VAL A 291 -21.34 24.14 -7.46
CA VAL A 291 -22.38 25.06 -6.97
C VAL A 291 -21.94 25.78 -5.72
#